data_f346db2dc2f61e33e64af9b185065b7b
#
_entry.id   f346db2dc2f61e33e64af9b185065b7b
#
_cell.length_a   1.000
_cell.length_b   1.000
_cell.length_c   1.000
_cell.angle_alpha   90.00
_cell.angle_beta   90.00
_cell.angle_gamma   90.00
#
_symmetry.space_group_name_H-M   'P 1'
#
loop_
_entity.id
_entity.type
_entity.pdbx_description
1 polymer ?
#
loop_
_entity_poly.entity_id
_entity_poly.type
_entity_poly.pdbx_seq_one_letter_code
_entity_poly.pdbx_strand_id
1 'polypeptide(L)'
;FGDVTTLPTESDNYILEEVPGGIHIAVKNNDGKISAVTDGIAMYYKKIPVNVNFTLKAKMTINDYFYNNQVSFGLMVRDDMYIDKKMPDVLGDYVAAAPLNLTYKDQAWSCFARKNSGLMQGSVTGRELKPGDTVEVCIKSNPDGYAVKLGDGEFLTGGFDFKLTAVDPKHVYAGFFVSRNADVTFTDIE
;
A
#
# COMPACT_ATOMS: atom_id res chain seq x y z
N PHE A 1 -13.06 -6.78 6.93
CA PHE A 1 -12.79 -5.45 6.42
C PHE A 1 -14.10 -4.72 6.24
N GLY A 2 -14.20 -3.46 6.65
CA GLY A 2 -15.46 -2.77 6.70
C GLY A 2 -15.45 -1.35 6.18
N ASP A 3 -14.29 -0.75 6.06
CA ASP A 3 -14.17 0.63 5.63
C ASP A 3 -13.47 0.70 4.28
N VAL A 4 -13.95 1.57 3.42
CA VAL A 4 -13.50 1.68 2.03
C VAL A 4 -13.27 3.13 1.68
N THR A 5 -12.22 3.42 0.95
CA THR A 5 -12.04 4.73 0.34
C THR A 5 -11.38 4.63 -1.01
N THR A 6 -11.83 5.48 -1.92
CA THR A 6 -11.27 5.64 -3.25
C THR A 6 -11.00 7.11 -3.52
N LEU A 7 -10.03 7.38 -4.38
CA LEU A 7 -9.68 8.74 -4.69
C LEU A 7 -9.24 8.97 -6.13
N PRO A 8 -9.65 10.10 -6.64
CA PRO A 8 -10.73 10.99 -6.17
C PRO A 8 -12.03 10.24 -5.99
N THR A 9 -12.84 10.63 -5.04
CA THR A 9 -14.02 9.89 -4.54
C THR A 9 -15.12 9.62 -5.56
N GLU A 10 -15.10 10.20 -6.72
CA GLU A 10 -16.15 10.10 -7.74
C GLU A 10 -15.58 9.86 -9.16
N SER A 11 -14.44 9.19 -9.26
CA SER A 11 -13.82 8.94 -10.56
C SER A 11 -14.12 7.52 -11.07
N ASP A 12 -14.57 7.39 -12.31
CA ASP A 12 -14.68 6.11 -13.01
C ASP A 12 -13.31 5.44 -13.25
N ASN A 13 -12.22 6.11 -12.88
CA ASN A 13 -10.87 5.58 -12.98
C ASN A 13 -10.50 4.64 -11.85
N TYR A 14 -11.33 4.55 -10.81
CA TYR A 14 -11.10 3.68 -9.64
C TYR A 14 -12.15 2.58 -9.59
N ILE A 15 -11.69 1.36 -9.41
CA ILE A 15 -12.51 0.20 -9.10
C ILE A 15 -12.09 -0.28 -7.71
N LEU A 16 -13.05 -0.49 -6.82
CA LEU A 16 -12.84 -1.07 -5.52
C LEU A 16 -14.10 -1.85 -5.15
N GLU A 17 -13.99 -3.18 -5.19
CA GLU A 17 -15.14 -4.06 -5.03
C GLU A 17 -14.78 -5.35 -4.30
N GLU A 18 -15.72 -5.91 -3.59
CA GLU A 18 -15.63 -7.26 -3.06
C GLU A 18 -15.94 -8.26 -4.18
N VAL A 19 -15.11 -9.29 -4.26
CA VAL A 19 -15.29 -10.41 -5.20
C VAL A 19 -15.34 -11.73 -4.42
N PRO A 20 -15.83 -12.83 -4.98
CA PRO A 20 -15.85 -14.10 -4.29
C PRO A 20 -14.47 -14.49 -3.75
N GLY A 21 -14.36 -14.54 -2.41
CA GLY A 21 -13.13 -14.88 -1.71
C GLY A 21 -12.07 -13.79 -1.66
N GLY A 22 -12.39 -12.54 -2.01
CA GLY A 22 -11.37 -11.50 -2.02
C GLY A 22 -11.87 -10.09 -2.32
N ILE A 23 -10.91 -9.25 -2.69
CA ILE A 23 -11.09 -7.83 -3.00
C ILE A 23 -10.38 -7.53 -4.30
N HIS A 24 -11.07 -6.87 -5.22
CA HIS A 24 -10.53 -6.38 -6.48
C HIS A 24 -10.36 -4.86 -6.41
N ILE A 25 -9.17 -4.39 -6.73
CA ILE A 25 -8.86 -2.96 -6.77
C ILE A 25 -8.13 -2.65 -8.09
N ALA A 26 -8.60 -1.62 -8.80
CA ALA A 26 -7.93 -1.11 -9.97
C ALA A 26 -7.92 0.42 -9.99
N VAL A 27 -6.81 0.97 -10.48
CA VAL A 27 -6.67 2.39 -10.80
C VAL A 27 -6.25 2.51 -12.25
N LYS A 28 -7.00 3.29 -13.02
CA LYS A 28 -6.87 3.44 -14.48
C LYS A 28 -6.48 4.86 -14.88
N ASN A 29 -6.18 5.03 -16.16
CA ASN A 29 -5.95 6.32 -16.79
C ASN A 29 -4.86 7.18 -16.14
N ASN A 30 -3.83 6.54 -15.58
CA ASN A 30 -2.68 7.20 -15.01
C ASN A 30 -3.02 8.12 -13.81
N ASP A 31 -4.15 7.85 -13.16
CA ASP A 31 -4.56 8.56 -11.96
C ASP A 31 -3.77 8.13 -10.72
N GLY A 32 -3.81 8.97 -9.73
CA GLY A 32 -3.18 8.73 -8.43
C GLY A 32 -1.67 8.87 -8.41
N LYS A 33 -1.14 9.11 -7.25
CA LYS A 33 0.29 9.14 -6.92
C LYS A 33 0.47 8.74 -5.48
N ILE A 34 1.61 8.16 -5.13
CA ILE A 34 1.90 7.69 -3.77
C ILE A 34 3.08 8.43 -3.12
N SER A 35 3.90 9.12 -3.88
CA SER A 35 5.03 9.90 -3.38
C SER A 35 4.94 11.36 -3.79
N ALA A 36 3.79 11.97 -3.60
CA ALA A 36 3.53 13.38 -3.88
C ALA A 36 3.04 14.10 -2.62
N VAL A 37 2.72 15.37 -2.73
CA VAL A 37 2.09 16.15 -1.66
C VAL A 37 0.63 15.74 -1.41
N THR A 38 0.08 14.88 -2.26
CA THR A 38 -1.27 14.34 -2.13
C THR A 38 -1.22 12.88 -2.49
N ASP A 39 -1.65 12.01 -1.60
CA ASP A 39 -1.75 10.59 -1.89
C ASP A 39 -3.04 10.29 -2.66
N GLY A 40 -2.90 9.88 -3.92
CA GLY A 40 -4.00 9.40 -4.74
C GLY A 40 -3.94 7.89 -4.86
N ILE A 41 -4.74 7.19 -4.07
CA ILE A 41 -4.81 5.73 -4.03
C ILE A 41 -6.26 5.26 -3.94
N ALA A 42 -6.54 4.05 -4.40
CA ALA A 42 -7.72 3.30 -3.99
C ALA A 42 -7.31 2.41 -2.82
N MET A 43 -8.05 2.45 -1.72
CA MET A 43 -7.71 1.67 -0.53
C MET A 43 -8.96 1.06 0.12
N TYR A 44 -8.89 -0.22 0.41
CA TYR A 44 -9.87 -0.97 1.20
C TYR A 44 -9.23 -1.33 2.54
N TYR A 45 -9.74 -0.80 3.65
CA TYR A 45 -9.03 -0.81 4.92
C TYR A 45 -9.89 -1.14 6.13
N LYS A 46 -9.22 -1.41 7.24
CA LYS A 46 -9.78 -1.51 8.58
C LYS A 46 -9.05 -0.57 9.52
N LYS A 47 -9.80 0.12 10.35
CA LYS A 47 -9.29 0.95 11.44
C LYS A 47 -8.94 0.06 12.63
N ILE A 48 -7.72 0.15 13.12
CA ILE A 48 -7.18 -0.69 14.21
C ILE A 48 -6.60 0.20 15.31
N PRO A 49 -6.91 -0.03 16.59
CA PRO A 49 -6.25 0.71 17.67
C PRO A 49 -4.73 0.53 17.64
N VAL A 50 -3.98 1.61 17.85
CA VAL A 50 -2.51 1.63 17.72
C VAL A 50 -1.78 0.71 18.71
N ASN A 51 -2.42 0.35 19.81
CA ASN A 51 -1.89 -0.56 20.84
C ASN A 51 -2.21 -2.05 20.59
N VAL A 52 -2.84 -2.37 19.49
CA VAL A 52 -3.16 -3.75 19.10
C VAL A 52 -2.16 -4.22 18.06
N ASN A 53 -1.41 -5.27 18.36
CA ASN A 53 -0.57 -5.92 17.36
C ASN A 53 -1.45 -6.79 16.45
N PHE A 54 -1.14 -6.78 15.16
CA PHE A 54 -1.88 -7.52 14.16
C PHE A 54 -0.95 -8.10 13.08
N THR A 55 -1.47 -9.03 12.34
CA THR A 55 -0.90 -9.48 11.06
C THR A 55 -1.97 -9.28 10.00
N LEU A 56 -1.59 -8.67 8.88
CA LEU A 56 -2.38 -8.62 7.67
C LEU A 56 -1.62 -9.35 6.58
N LYS A 57 -2.25 -10.35 5.98
CA LYS A 57 -1.65 -11.21 4.97
C LYS A 57 -2.66 -11.49 3.87
N ALA A 58 -2.19 -11.61 2.64
CA ALA A 58 -3.01 -12.03 1.51
C ALA A 58 -2.16 -12.60 0.38
N LYS A 59 -2.80 -13.31 -0.54
CA LYS A 59 -2.29 -13.54 -1.89
C LYS A 59 -2.72 -12.40 -2.78
N MET A 60 -1.78 -11.81 -3.47
CA MET A 60 -2.00 -10.73 -4.42
C MET A 60 -1.76 -11.25 -5.84
N THR A 61 -2.81 -11.27 -6.65
CA THR A 61 -2.73 -11.59 -8.09
C THR A 61 -2.71 -10.29 -8.87
N ILE A 62 -1.68 -10.12 -9.69
CA ILE A 62 -1.52 -8.96 -10.56
C ILE A 62 -2.26 -9.25 -11.86
N ASN A 63 -3.42 -8.61 -12.05
CA ASN A 63 -4.21 -8.80 -13.25
C ASN A 63 -3.59 -8.05 -14.42
N ASP A 64 -3.25 -6.79 -14.20
CA ASP A 64 -2.58 -5.95 -15.20
C ASP A 64 -1.92 -4.74 -14.52
N TYR A 65 -0.94 -4.13 -15.16
CA TYR A 65 -0.46 -2.78 -14.86
C TYR A 65 0.25 -2.17 -16.06
N PHE A 66 0.15 -0.87 -16.16
CA PHE A 66 0.95 -0.10 -17.10
C PHE A 66 2.15 0.47 -16.37
N TYR A 67 3.34 0.11 -16.83
CA TYR A 67 4.60 0.56 -16.23
C TYR A 67 4.73 2.07 -16.29
N ASN A 68 4.71 2.72 -15.16
CA ASN A 68 5.02 4.14 -15.03
C ASN A 68 5.60 4.46 -13.65
N ASN A 69 6.08 5.69 -13.52
CA ASN A 69 6.55 6.20 -12.25
C ASN A 69 5.41 6.18 -11.19
N GLN A 70 5.70 5.67 -10.01
CA GLN A 70 4.80 5.56 -8.86
C GLN A 70 3.63 4.54 -9.00
N VAL A 71 3.68 3.63 -9.97
CA VAL A 71 2.80 2.47 -9.92
C VAL A 71 3.13 1.64 -8.68
N SER A 72 2.11 1.32 -7.89
CA SER A 72 2.27 0.57 -6.65
C SER A 72 0.97 -0.12 -6.27
N PHE A 73 1.07 -1.29 -5.67
CA PHE A 73 -0.07 -2.10 -5.27
C PHE A 73 0.34 -3.11 -4.20
N GLY A 74 -0.51 -3.37 -3.24
CA GLY A 74 -0.22 -4.30 -2.15
C GLY A 74 -0.93 -3.97 -0.85
N LEU A 75 -0.25 -4.22 0.26
CA LEU A 75 -0.74 -3.87 1.59
C LEU A 75 -0.11 -2.57 2.07
N MET A 76 -0.89 -1.79 2.81
CA MET A 76 -0.44 -0.56 3.43
C MET A 76 -1.03 -0.41 4.82
N VAL A 77 -0.24 0.17 5.72
CA VAL A 77 -0.70 0.67 7.02
C VAL A 77 -0.36 2.15 7.10
N ARG A 78 -1.35 2.97 7.43
CA ARG A 78 -1.24 4.44 7.49
C ARG A 78 -1.63 4.96 8.86
N ASP A 79 -1.17 6.14 9.21
CA ASP A 79 -1.63 6.87 10.39
C ASP A 79 -2.69 7.94 10.09
N ASP A 80 -3.17 7.99 8.85
CA ASP A 80 -4.23 8.90 8.41
C ASP A 80 -5.04 8.32 7.24
N MET A 81 -6.18 8.94 6.98
CA MET A 81 -6.99 8.71 5.78
C MET A 81 -7.25 9.99 4.98
N TYR A 82 -6.34 10.94 5.06
CA TYR A 82 -6.36 12.17 4.23
C TYR A 82 -5.85 11.89 2.81
N ILE A 83 -6.49 10.96 2.17
CA ILE A 83 -6.22 10.57 0.81
C ILE A 83 -6.88 11.61 -0.11
N ASP A 84 -6.17 12.05 -1.17
CA ASP A 84 -6.61 13.08 -2.13
C ASP A 84 -7.12 14.39 -1.48
N LYS A 85 -6.79 14.63 -0.25
CA LYS A 85 -7.05 15.93 0.34
C LYS A 85 -5.88 16.83 -0.01
N LYS A 86 -6.16 17.96 -0.62
CA LYS A 86 -5.18 19.02 -0.82
C LYS A 86 -4.81 19.65 0.54
N MET A 87 -4.18 18.86 1.36
CA MET A 87 -3.70 19.27 2.67
C MET A 87 -2.18 19.02 2.70
N PRO A 88 -1.40 19.87 2.03
CA PRO A 88 0.04 19.67 1.88
C PRO A 88 0.79 19.65 3.22
N ASP A 89 0.17 20.16 4.27
CA ASP A 89 0.76 20.22 5.61
C ASP A 89 0.45 18.98 6.46
N VAL A 90 -0.34 18.05 5.95
CA VAL A 90 -0.77 16.83 6.68
C VAL A 90 -0.52 15.60 5.82
N LEU A 91 0.74 15.33 5.54
CA LEU A 91 1.14 14.05 4.97
C LEU A 91 1.39 13.07 6.12
N GLY A 92 0.48 12.11 6.26
CA GLY A 92 0.65 11.03 7.21
C GLY A 92 1.77 10.06 6.82
N ASP A 93 2.27 9.37 7.81
CA ASP A 93 3.27 8.33 7.62
C ASP A 93 2.60 7.00 7.23
N TYR A 94 3.34 6.14 6.56
CA TYR A 94 2.86 4.80 6.21
C TYR A 94 4.00 3.80 6.04
N VAL A 95 3.64 2.52 6.10
CA VAL A 95 4.49 1.40 5.68
C VAL A 95 3.74 0.56 4.65
N ALA A 96 4.44 0.03 3.66
CA ALA A 96 3.83 -0.74 2.58
C ALA A 96 4.62 -2.02 2.27
N ALA A 97 3.90 -3.15 2.27
CA ALA A 97 4.33 -4.40 1.67
C ALA A 97 3.84 -4.43 0.21
N ALA A 98 4.57 -3.74 -0.65
CA ALA A 98 4.17 -3.46 -2.01
C ALA A 98 5.39 -3.09 -2.86
N PRO A 99 5.40 -3.37 -4.15
CA PRO A 99 6.39 -2.82 -5.05
C PRO A 99 6.14 -1.32 -5.25
N LEU A 100 7.21 -0.56 -5.39
CA LEU A 100 7.16 0.83 -5.82
C LEU A 100 8.28 1.11 -6.81
N ASN A 101 7.91 1.61 -7.96
CA ASN A 101 8.88 2.07 -8.94
C ASN A 101 8.88 3.60 -9.03
N LEU A 102 10.00 4.21 -8.70
CA LEU A 102 10.19 5.65 -8.77
C LEU A 102 10.98 6.11 -9.99
N THR A 103 11.57 5.18 -10.74
CA THR A 103 12.44 5.51 -11.88
C THR A 103 11.99 4.78 -13.12
N TYR A 104 12.15 5.41 -14.28
CA TYR A 104 11.95 4.77 -15.58
C TYR A 104 13.12 3.88 -16.00
N LYS A 105 14.13 3.78 -15.13
CA LYS A 105 15.29 2.93 -15.31
C LYS A 105 15.24 1.82 -14.28
N ASP A 106 15.88 0.73 -14.56
CA ASP A 106 16.11 -0.42 -13.71
C ASP A 106 15.28 -0.51 -12.42
N GLN A 107 14.44 -1.42 -12.36
CA GLN A 107 13.30 -1.56 -11.43
C GLN A 107 13.69 -1.65 -9.98
N ALA A 108 13.37 -0.67 -9.21
CA ALA A 108 13.45 -0.73 -7.77
C ALA A 108 12.11 -1.24 -7.17
N TRP A 109 11.72 -2.46 -7.48
CA TRP A 109 10.57 -3.10 -6.86
C TRP A 109 10.93 -3.51 -5.43
N SER A 110 10.72 -2.61 -4.48
CA SER A 110 11.02 -2.82 -3.07
C SER A 110 9.88 -2.32 -2.19
N CYS A 111 9.65 -2.99 -1.06
CA CYS A 111 8.79 -2.45 -0.03
C CYS A 111 9.25 -1.04 0.39
N PHE A 112 8.33 -0.21 0.84
CA PHE A 112 8.64 1.19 1.12
C PHE A 112 7.86 1.73 2.31
N ALA A 113 8.31 2.87 2.81
CA ALA A 113 7.65 3.60 3.88
C ALA A 113 7.78 5.11 3.66
N ARG A 114 6.89 5.88 4.26
CA ARG A 114 7.04 7.32 4.45
C ARG A 114 7.11 7.60 5.94
N LYS A 115 8.14 8.33 6.34
CA LYS A 115 8.34 8.78 7.71
C LYS A 115 8.74 10.24 7.71
N ASN A 116 8.02 11.07 8.46
CA ASN A 116 8.25 12.51 8.53
C ASN A 116 8.32 13.16 7.14
N SER A 117 7.36 12.84 6.28
CA SER A 117 7.28 13.26 4.88
C SER A 117 8.41 12.75 3.97
N GLY A 118 9.34 11.96 4.48
CA GLY A 118 10.43 11.34 3.74
C GLY A 118 10.09 9.94 3.24
N LEU A 119 10.18 9.71 1.93
CA LEU A 119 10.02 8.39 1.36
C LEU A 119 11.29 7.56 1.56
N MET A 120 11.12 6.35 2.08
CA MET A 120 12.18 5.36 2.26
C MET A 120 11.80 4.09 1.51
N GLN A 121 12.72 3.57 0.71
CA GLN A 121 12.59 2.25 0.10
C GLN A 121 13.42 1.23 0.87
N GLY A 122 12.86 0.04 1.05
CA GLY A 122 13.59 -1.11 1.55
C GLY A 122 14.57 -1.68 0.50
N SER A 123 15.17 -2.80 0.83
CA SER A 123 16.02 -3.53 -0.12
C SER A 123 15.23 -3.97 -1.34
N VAL A 124 15.82 -3.89 -2.51
CA VAL A 124 15.23 -4.35 -3.76
C VAL A 124 14.91 -5.84 -3.65
N THR A 125 13.67 -6.21 -3.87
CA THR A 125 13.27 -7.61 -3.97
C THR A 125 13.61 -8.12 -5.37
N GLY A 126 14.40 -9.13 -5.45
CA GLY A 126 15.17 -9.60 -6.59
C GLY A 126 14.45 -9.85 -7.92
N ARG A 127 13.13 -9.63 -8.08
CA ARG A 127 12.45 -9.73 -9.38
C ARG A 127 11.34 -8.70 -9.54
N GLU A 128 11.15 -8.29 -10.76
CA GLU A 128 9.96 -7.56 -11.18
C GLU A 128 8.72 -8.46 -11.13
N LEU A 129 7.64 -7.94 -10.59
CA LEU A 129 6.33 -8.58 -10.63
C LEU A 129 5.66 -8.27 -11.96
N LYS A 130 4.98 -9.26 -12.54
CA LYS A 130 4.36 -9.16 -13.87
C LYS A 130 2.89 -9.51 -13.84
N PRO A 131 2.09 -9.01 -14.79
CA PRO A 131 0.74 -9.50 -14.98
C PRO A 131 0.69 -11.03 -15.06
N GLY A 132 -0.23 -11.64 -14.33
CA GLY A 132 -0.35 -13.08 -14.14
C GLY A 132 0.39 -13.64 -12.92
N ASP A 133 1.31 -12.91 -12.32
CA ASP A 133 1.97 -13.34 -11.08
C ASP A 133 0.98 -13.31 -9.90
N THR A 134 1.10 -14.32 -9.03
CA THR A 134 0.45 -14.33 -7.72
C THR A 134 1.53 -14.45 -6.66
N VAL A 135 1.53 -13.54 -5.71
CA VAL A 135 2.54 -13.49 -4.64
C VAL A 135 1.89 -13.27 -3.28
N GLU A 136 2.51 -13.78 -2.23
CA GLU A 136 2.11 -13.48 -0.87
C GLU A 136 2.59 -12.08 -0.48
N VAL A 137 1.73 -11.33 0.19
CA VAL A 137 2.05 -10.03 0.82
C VAL A 137 1.67 -10.08 2.29
N CYS A 138 2.52 -9.53 3.14
CA CYS A 138 2.28 -9.56 4.58
C CYS A 138 2.84 -8.31 5.28
N ILE A 139 2.09 -7.78 6.23
CA ILE A 139 2.54 -6.80 7.21
C ILE A 139 2.26 -7.36 8.61
N LYS A 140 3.26 -7.35 9.46
CA LYS A 140 3.14 -7.65 10.90
C LYS A 140 3.48 -6.41 11.70
N SER A 141 2.59 -5.99 12.58
CA SER A 141 2.91 -4.97 13.58
C SER A 141 3.58 -5.61 14.79
N ASN A 142 4.43 -4.86 15.45
CA ASN A 142 5.08 -5.21 16.70
C ASN A 142 5.23 -3.94 17.58
N PRO A 143 5.68 -4.05 18.83
CA PRO A 143 5.80 -2.88 19.71
C PRO A 143 6.70 -1.74 19.18
N ASP A 144 7.66 -2.05 18.31
CA ASP A 144 8.64 -1.08 17.80
C ASP A 144 8.31 -0.55 16.41
N GLY A 145 7.38 -1.20 15.72
CA GLY A 145 7.00 -0.81 14.35
C GLY A 145 6.41 -1.95 13.55
N TYR A 146 6.98 -2.22 12.37
CA TYR A 146 6.42 -3.17 11.42
C TYR A 146 7.50 -4.05 10.79
N ALA A 147 7.07 -5.24 10.37
CA ALA A 147 7.81 -6.11 9.47
C ALA A 147 6.98 -6.32 8.22
N VAL A 148 7.57 -6.13 7.04
CA VAL A 148 6.89 -6.23 5.75
C VAL A 148 7.50 -7.33 4.89
N LYS A 149 6.69 -7.99 4.09
CA LYS A 149 7.12 -9.07 3.19
C LYS A 149 6.38 -8.97 1.86
N LEU A 150 7.13 -9.14 0.78
CA LEU A 150 6.61 -9.20 -0.59
C LEU A 150 7.18 -10.46 -1.27
N GLY A 151 6.28 -11.37 -1.66
CA GLY A 151 6.66 -12.63 -2.29
C GLY A 151 7.38 -13.59 -1.33
N ASP A 152 8.30 -14.39 -1.89
CA ASP A 152 9.02 -15.45 -1.17
C ASP A 152 10.22 -14.92 -0.34
N GLY A 153 10.40 -13.60 -0.31
CA GLY A 153 11.49 -12.96 0.43
C GLY A 153 11.34 -13.08 1.95
N GLU A 154 12.39 -12.67 2.66
CA GLU A 154 12.37 -12.53 4.11
C GLU A 154 11.57 -11.30 4.55
N PHE A 155 11.14 -11.29 5.81
CA PHE A 155 10.56 -10.09 6.39
C PHE A 155 11.62 -8.99 6.51
N LEU A 156 11.27 -7.81 6.00
CA LEU A 156 12.07 -6.60 6.12
C LEU A 156 11.60 -5.79 7.34
N THR A 157 12.53 -5.43 8.21
CA THR A 157 12.28 -4.59 9.39
C THR A 157 13.03 -3.26 9.32
N GLY A 158 14.20 -3.25 8.71
CA GLY A 158 15.03 -2.03 8.54
C GLY A 158 14.27 -0.96 7.75
N GLY A 159 14.10 0.22 8.35
CA GLY A 159 13.33 1.32 7.78
C GLY A 159 11.82 1.25 8.05
N PHE A 160 11.34 0.20 8.73
CA PHE A 160 9.93 0.03 9.10
C PHE A 160 9.73 -0.01 10.62
N ASP A 161 10.79 0.19 11.39
CA ASP A 161 10.88 0.17 12.84
C ASP A 161 10.45 1.51 13.46
N PHE A 162 9.26 1.96 13.16
CA PHE A 162 8.66 3.17 13.71
C PHE A 162 7.16 3.04 13.87
N LYS A 163 6.59 3.82 14.79
CA LYS A 163 5.16 3.84 15.03
C LYS A 163 4.45 4.84 14.14
N LEU A 164 3.29 4.46 13.66
CA LEU A 164 2.40 5.32 12.87
C LEU A 164 1.46 6.06 13.81
N THR A 165 1.90 7.19 14.35
CA THR A 165 1.16 7.99 15.35
C THR A 165 1.29 9.50 15.13
N ALA A 166 1.80 9.92 13.97
CA ALA A 166 2.07 11.34 13.72
C ALA A 166 0.79 12.15 13.50
N VAL A 167 -0.23 11.57 12.88
CA VAL A 167 -1.51 12.23 12.58
C VAL A 167 -2.62 11.69 13.47
N ASP A 168 -2.89 10.39 13.46
CA ASP A 168 -3.83 9.76 14.41
C ASP A 168 -3.05 9.03 15.51
N PRO A 169 -2.98 9.58 16.74
CA PRO A 169 -2.22 8.93 17.80
C PRO A 169 -2.94 7.70 18.40
N LYS A 170 -4.16 7.40 17.98
CA LYS A 170 -4.99 6.34 18.56
C LYS A 170 -5.21 5.14 17.65
N HIS A 171 -5.13 5.35 16.34
CA HIS A 171 -5.46 4.31 15.38
C HIS A 171 -4.48 4.29 14.20
N VAL A 172 -4.37 3.12 13.61
CA VAL A 172 -3.79 2.92 12.29
C VAL A 172 -4.85 2.37 11.33
N TYR A 173 -4.62 2.56 10.05
CA TYR A 173 -5.51 2.17 8.97
C TYR A 173 -4.77 1.16 8.11
N ALA A 174 -5.13 -0.12 8.24
CA ALA A 174 -4.44 -1.23 7.58
C ALA A 174 -5.32 -1.82 6.48
N GLY A 175 -4.77 -2.04 5.31
CA GLY A 175 -5.56 -2.58 4.20
C GLY A 175 -4.80 -2.78 2.91
N PHE A 176 -5.57 -2.87 1.84
CA PHE A 176 -5.16 -3.15 0.47
C PHE A 176 -5.23 -1.87 -0.35
N PHE A 177 -4.24 -1.63 -1.19
CA PHE A 177 -4.22 -0.41 -1.98
C PHE A 177 -3.66 -0.62 -3.38
N VAL A 178 -4.03 0.30 -4.26
CA VAL A 178 -3.46 0.48 -5.59
C VAL A 178 -3.27 1.96 -5.87
N SER A 179 -2.16 2.31 -6.47
CA SER A 179 -1.90 3.64 -7.04
C SER A 179 -1.46 3.52 -8.49
N ARG A 180 -1.92 4.45 -9.31
CA ARG A 180 -1.69 4.50 -10.76
C ARG A 180 -2.15 3.23 -11.48
N ASN A 181 -1.97 3.15 -12.74
CA ASN A 181 -2.39 2.13 -13.69
C ASN A 181 -2.09 0.68 -13.28
N ALA A 182 -2.77 0.18 -12.26
CA ALA A 182 -2.67 -1.22 -11.86
C ALA A 182 -4.05 -1.80 -11.55
N ASP A 183 -4.17 -3.08 -11.75
CA ASP A 183 -5.35 -3.90 -11.53
C ASP A 183 -4.91 -5.16 -10.79
N VAL A 184 -5.39 -5.33 -9.56
CA VAL A 184 -4.99 -6.44 -8.68
C VAL A 184 -6.17 -7.04 -7.94
N THR A 185 -6.07 -8.34 -7.65
CA THR A 185 -7.02 -9.07 -6.82
C THR A 185 -6.32 -9.66 -5.62
N PHE A 186 -6.88 -9.42 -4.44
CA PHE A 186 -6.40 -9.99 -3.18
C PHE A 186 -7.32 -11.11 -2.73
N THR A 187 -6.74 -12.27 -2.40
CA THR A 187 -7.44 -13.46 -1.91
C THR A 187 -6.72 -14.05 -0.71
N ASP A 188 -7.29 -15.09 -0.09
CA ASP A 188 -6.71 -15.75 1.09
C ASP A 188 -6.33 -14.74 2.19
N ILE A 189 -7.26 -13.85 2.50
CA ILE A 189 -7.05 -12.73 3.43
C ILE A 189 -7.11 -13.22 4.87
N GLU A 190 -6.06 -12.96 5.63
CA GLU A 190 -5.91 -13.30 7.04
C GLU A 190 -5.59 -12.07 7.90
#